data_de09fbd710516b83ebbe66d98ff1f4bd
#
_entry.id   de09fbd710516b83ebbe66d98ff1f4bd
#
_cell.length_a   1.000
_cell.length_b   1.000
_cell.length_c   1.000
_cell.angle_alpha   90.00
_cell.angle_beta   90.00
_cell.angle_gamma   90.00
#
_symmetry.space_group_name_H-M   'P 1'
#
loop_
_entity.id
_entity.type
_entity.pdbx_description
1 polymer ?
#
loop_
_entity_poly.entity_id
_entity_poly.type
_entity_poly.pdbx_seq_one_letter_code
_entity_poly.pdbx_strand_id
1 'polypeptide(L)'
;HARSDHNLGIFLNPKQDIFVRQGVTTIVAGQHGASLAPLMYGALESVRKWADLHQINVNWHEFSEFASQLKRFKPGVNFASLVGHSTLRRDILGKRKLLEKKELDVLLREARLAVKQGAYGVSSDFGFVSGGLASVKETVALGKIAKEFDVPHMIGLRDGKDGLMD
;
A
#
# COMPACT_ATOMS: atom_id res chain seq x y z
N HIS A 1 14.77 -8.27 -1.81
CA HIS A 1 13.62 -7.51 -1.32
C HIS A 1 13.66 -7.40 0.18
N ALA A 2 13.29 -6.23 0.69
CA ALA A 2 13.10 -6.03 2.11
C ALA A 2 11.70 -5.40 2.31
N ARG A 3 10.86 -6.03 3.13
CA ARG A 3 9.52 -5.58 3.45
C ARG A 3 9.33 -5.51 4.95
N SER A 4 8.76 -4.44 5.46
CA SER A 4 8.51 -4.24 6.89
C SER A 4 7.17 -3.56 7.21
N ASP A 5 6.28 -3.53 6.25
CA ASP A 5 4.99 -2.83 6.33
C ASP A 5 3.86 -3.66 6.97
N HIS A 6 3.96 -4.98 6.93
CA HIS A 6 2.88 -5.86 7.37
C HIS A 6 2.55 -5.78 8.86
N ASN A 7 3.51 -5.46 9.67
CA ASN A 7 3.37 -5.47 11.13
C ASN A 7 3.73 -4.12 11.77
N LEU A 8 3.76 -3.05 11.01
CA LEU A 8 4.22 -1.74 11.46
C LEU A 8 5.65 -1.77 12.04
N GLY A 9 6.45 -2.76 11.65
CA GLY A 9 7.80 -2.97 12.17
C GLY A 9 8.73 -1.77 12.03
N ILE A 10 8.49 -0.93 11.02
CA ILE A 10 9.25 0.30 10.84
C ILE A 10 9.07 1.29 12.00
N PHE A 11 7.92 1.29 12.66
CA PHE A 11 7.63 2.13 13.82
C PHE A 11 8.08 1.48 15.13
N LEU A 12 7.93 0.15 15.24
CA LEU A 12 8.32 -0.62 16.45
C LEU A 12 9.85 -0.71 16.59
N ASN A 13 10.56 -0.86 15.48
CA ASN A 13 12.02 -0.90 15.44
C ASN A 13 12.54 0.07 14.36
N PRO A 14 12.55 1.37 14.62
CA PRO A 14 12.97 2.35 13.61
C PRO A 14 14.40 2.15 13.11
N LYS A 15 15.31 1.67 13.93
CA LYS A 15 16.72 1.46 13.55
C LYS A 15 16.88 0.43 12.44
N GLN A 16 15.93 -0.51 12.33
CA GLN A 16 15.95 -1.57 11.30
C GLN A 16 17.30 -2.32 11.24
N ASP A 17 17.91 -2.57 12.40
CA ASP A 17 19.25 -3.17 12.53
C ASP A 17 19.39 -4.47 11.76
N ILE A 18 18.32 -5.28 11.71
CA ILE A 18 18.32 -6.55 10.99
C ILE A 18 18.56 -6.37 9.49
N PHE A 19 18.07 -5.28 8.90
CA PHE A 19 18.27 -4.97 7.49
C PHE A 19 19.62 -4.27 7.27
N VAL A 20 19.96 -3.30 8.13
CA VAL A 20 21.22 -2.55 8.03
C VAL A 20 22.42 -3.49 8.12
N ARG A 21 22.42 -4.44 9.05
CA ARG A 21 23.47 -5.44 9.20
C ARG A 21 23.66 -6.36 7.99
N GLN A 22 22.65 -6.48 7.16
CA GLN A 22 22.68 -7.23 5.89
C GLN A 22 23.03 -6.34 4.68
N GLY A 23 23.38 -5.08 4.91
CA GLY A 23 23.70 -4.13 3.84
C GLY A 23 22.46 -3.53 3.13
N VAL A 24 21.24 -3.77 3.66
CA VAL A 24 20.02 -3.19 3.09
C VAL A 24 19.89 -1.75 3.58
N THR A 25 20.01 -0.81 2.67
CA THR A 25 19.93 0.64 2.96
C THR A 25 18.60 1.27 2.57
N THR A 26 17.77 0.56 1.81
CA THR A 26 16.47 1.04 1.34
C THR A 26 15.42 -0.07 1.40
N ILE A 27 14.26 0.24 1.96
CA ILE A 27 13.09 -0.64 2.00
C ILE A 27 11.99 -0.04 1.13
N VAL A 28 11.40 -0.87 0.26
CA VAL A 28 10.20 -0.52 -0.50
C VAL A 28 9.03 -1.30 0.06
N ALA A 29 8.12 -0.60 0.73
CA ALA A 29 6.90 -1.12 1.33
C ALA A 29 5.67 -0.92 0.44
N GLY A 30 4.51 -1.37 0.90
CA GLY A 30 3.26 -1.20 0.17
C GLY A 30 3.12 -2.15 -1.01
N GLN A 31 3.81 -3.28 -1.01
CA GLN A 31 3.77 -4.28 -2.08
C GLN A 31 2.55 -5.20 -1.93
N HIS A 32 2.26 -6.00 -2.98
CA HIS A 32 1.13 -6.94 -3.02
C HIS A 32 -0.23 -6.31 -2.75
N GLY A 33 -0.42 -5.07 -3.18
CA GLY A 33 -1.69 -4.37 -3.02
C GLY A 33 -2.01 -3.95 -1.58
N ALA A 34 -1.13 -4.16 -0.62
CA ALA A 34 -1.31 -3.79 0.78
C ALA A 34 -0.37 -2.66 1.18
N SER A 35 -0.90 -1.59 1.77
CA SER A 35 -0.13 -0.43 2.24
C SER A 35 -0.62 0.07 3.60
N LEU A 36 0.24 0.80 4.31
CA LEU A 36 -0.09 1.45 5.57
C LEU A 36 -0.75 2.83 5.39
N ALA A 37 -0.75 3.36 4.16
CA ALA A 37 -1.38 4.62 3.80
C ALA A 37 -1.76 4.61 2.30
N PRO A 38 -2.78 5.38 1.89
CA PRO A 38 -3.74 6.09 2.75
C PRO A 38 -4.72 5.13 3.45
N LEU A 39 -5.32 5.59 4.57
CA LEU A 39 -6.33 4.87 5.34
C LEU A 39 -7.59 5.72 5.41
N MET A 40 -8.59 5.47 4.55
CA MET A 40 -9.72 6.38 4.37
C MET A 40 -10.81 6.22 5.43
N TYR A 41 -11.56 5.18 5.42
CA TYR A 41 -12.78 5.03 6.23
C TYR A 41 -12.60 4.19 7.49
N GLY A 42 -11.43 4.23 8.11
CA GLY A 42 -11.16 3.48 9.33
C GLY A 42 -10.59 2.09 9.06
N ALA A 43 -9.75 1.98 8.05
CA ALA A 43 -8.90 0.81 7.82
C ALA A 43 -8.01 0.44 9.01
N LEU A 44 -8.17 1.14 10.13
CA LEU A 44 -7.67 0.72 11.43
C LEU A 44 -7.95 -0.75 11.72
N GLU A 45 -9.14 -1.26 11.36
CA GLU A 45 -9.42 -2.70 11.50
C GLU A 45 -8.51 -3.58 10.65
N SER A 46 -8.11 -3.07 9.50
CA SER A 46 -7.17 -3.78 8.62
C SER A 46 -5.77 -3.81 9.20
N VAL A 47 -5.35 -2.70 9.78
CA VAL A 47 -4.05 -2.57 10.43
C VAL A 47 -4.05 -3.30 11.77
N ARG A 48 -5.17 -3.29 12.51
CA ARG A 48 -5.37 -4.01 13.79
C ARG A 48 -5.03 -5.49 13.71
N LYS A 49 -5.29 -6.13 12.59
CA LYS A 49 -4.95 -7.55 12.40
C LYS A 49 -3.45 -7.82 12.31
N TRP A 50 -2.64 -6.79 12.08
CA TRP A 50 -1.22 -6.92 11.78
C TRP A 50 -0.32 -6.33 12.84
N ALA A 51 -0.86 -5.56 13.79
CA ALA A 51 -0.07 -4.88 14.80
C ALA A 51 -0.82 -4.74 16.13
N ASP A 52 -0.05 -4.74 17.21
CA ASP A 52 -0.52 -4.30 18.52
C ASP A 52 -0.63 -2.77 18.52
N LEU A 53 -1.86 -2.27 18.35
CA LEU A 53 -2.15 -0.84 18.32
C LEU A 53 -1.91 -0.12 19.65
N HIS A 54 -1.70 -0.85 20.74
CA HIS A 54 -1.30 -0.25 22.01
C HIS A 54 0.12 0.33 21.95
N GLN A 55 0.93 -0.11 21.01
CA GLN A 55 2.32 0.33 20.84
C GLN A 55 2.48 1.43 19.79
N ILE A 56 1.53 1.57 18.85
CA ILE A 56 1.62 2.54 17.77
C ILE A 56 0.28 3.26 17.62
N ASN A 57 0.32 4.57 17.78
CA ASN A 57 -0.86 5.40 17.49
C ASN A 57 -0.95 5.62 15.97
N VAL A 58 -1.84 4.86 15.32
CA VAL A 58 -2.15 5.03 13.89
C VAL A 58 -3.20 6.14 13.78
N ASN A 59 -2.74 7.34 13.52
CA ASN A 59 -3.55 8.55 13.44
C ASN A 59 -3.43 9.29 12.11
N TRP A 60 -2.97 8.61 11.07
CA TRP A 60 -2.89 9.16 9.72
C TRP A 60 -4.00 8.62 8.82
N HIS A 61 -4.52 9.49 7.96
CA HIS A 61 -5.47 9.15 6.91
C HIS A 61 -4.84 9.28 5.53
N GLU A 62 -4.09 10.35 5.32
CA GLU A 62 -3.41 10.63 4.06
C GLU A 62 -1.98 10.10 4.04
N PHE A 63 -1.43 9.96 2.82
CA PHE A 63 -0.06 9.52 2.64
C PHE A 63 0.95 10.53 3.21
N SER A 64 0.69 11.82 3.08
CA SER A 64 1.53 12.90 3.63
C SER A 64 1.64 12.84 5.16
N GLU A 65 0.55 12.52 5.85
CA GLU A 65 0.52 12.37 7.31
C GLU A 65 1.34 11.15 7.74
N PHE A 66 1.17 10.02 7.05
CA PHE A 66 2.00 8.83 7.25
C PHE A 66 3.49 9.13 7.06
N ALA A 67 3.86 9.79 5.96
CA ALA A 67 5.24 10.17 5.68
C ALA A 67 5.82 11.10 6.76
N SER A 68 4.99 12.01 7.29
CA SER A 68 5.36 12.92 8.37
C SER A 68 5.59 12.18 9.68
N GLN A 69 4.74 11.22 10.01
CA GLN A 69 4.94 10.35 11.18
C GLN A 69 6.22 9.52 11.02
N LEU A 70 6.44 8.91 9.86
CA LEU A 70 7.63 8.11 9.61
C LEU A 70 8.92 8.92 9.80
N LYS A 71 8.95 10.17 9.31
CA LYS A 71 10.10 11.08 9.51
C LYS A 71 10.42 11.33 10.98
N ARG A 72 9.40 11.38 11.85
CA ARG A 72 9.59 11.58 13.30
C ARG A 72 10.32 10.41 13.96
N PHE A 73 10.08 9.20 13.49
CA PHE A 73 10.74 7.98 14.00
C PHE A 73 12.17 7.81 13.48
N LYS A 74 12.62 8.60 12.51
CA LYS A 74 13.97 8.60 11.96
C LYS A 74 14.47 7.18 11.64
N PRO A 75 13.85 6.48 10.69
CA PRO A 75 14.25 5.12 10.36
C PRO A 75 15.72 5.04 9.96
N GLY A 76 16.39 3.96 10.36
CA GLY A 76 17.81 3.70 10.05
C GLY A 76 18.07 3.32 8.59
N VAL A 77 17.01 3.20 7.79
CA VAL A 77 17.04 2.91 6.35
C VAL A 77 16.22 3.94 5.59
N ASN A 78 16.52 4.14 4.32
CA ASN A 78 15.61 4.85 3.43
C ASN A 78 14.34 4.05 3.26
N PHE A 79 13.20 4.73 3.23
CA PHE A 79 11.89 4.08 3.15
C PHE A 79 11.06 4.71 2.03
N ALA A 80 10.59 3.88 1.12
CA ALA A 80 9.61 4.24 0.11
C ALA A 80 8.37 3.35 0.28
N SER A 81 7.20 3.85 -0.02
CA SER A 81 5.96 3.05 0.02
C SER A 81 5.15 3.23 -1.24
N LEU A 82 4.61 2.12 -1.73
CA LEU A 82 3.60 2.11 -2.77
C LEU A 82 2.21 2.26 -2.15
N VAL A 83 1.25 2.72 -2.95
CA VAL A 83 -0.17 2.72 -2.59
C VAL A 83 -0.77 1.37 -2.92
N GLY A 84 -1.33 0.70 -1.93
CA GLY A 84 -1.91 -0.62 -2.09
C GLY A 84 -3.35 -0.59 -2.62
N HIS A 85 -3.57 -1.15 -3.80
CA HIS A 85 -4.90 -1.27 -4.42
C HIS A 85 -5.89 -2.03 -3.51
N SER A 86 -5.46 -3.15 -2.91
CA SER A 86 -6.29 -3.94 -2.01
C SER A 86 -6.64 -3.20 -0.71
N THR A 87 -5.73 -2.34 -0.22
CA THR A 87 -6.03 -1.47 0.92
C THR A 87 -7.14 -0.49 0.58
N LEU A 88 -7.03 0.24 -0.53
CA LEU A 88 -8.05 1.18 -0.99
C LEU A 88 -9.40 0.49 -1.24
N ARG A 89 -9.38 -0.64 -1.93
CA ARG A 89 -10.60 -1.43 -2.17
C ARG A 89 -11.31 -1.80 -0.87
N ARG A 90 -10.55 -2.34 0.08
CA ARG A 90 -11.12 -2.77 1.38
C ARG A 90 -11.72 -1.62 2.16
N ASP A 91 -11.08 -0.46 2.13
CA ASP A 91 -11.56 0.74 2.79
C ASP A 91 -12.89 1.23 2.21
N ILE A 92 -13.02 1.20 0.89
CA ILE A 92 -14.23 1.64 0.19
C ILE A 92 -15.34 0.59 0.26
N LEU A 93 -15.00 -0.66 0.06
CA LEU A 93 -15.97 -1.75 -0.07
C LEU A 93 -16.39 -2.37 1.26
N GLY A 94 -15.53 -2.32 2.29
CA GLY A 94 -15.71 -3.11 3.50
C GLY A 94 -15.80 -4.60 3.16
N LYS A 95 -16.99 -5.20 3.35
CA LYS A 95 -17.26 -6.62 3.06
C LYS A 95 -17.78 -6.88 1.65
N ARG A 96 -18.08 -5.85 0.87
CA ARG A 96 -18.58 -5.99 -0.51
C ARG A 96 -17.46 -6.41 -1.46
N LYS A 97 -17.84 -6.98 -2.60
CA LYS A 97 -16.89 -7.58 -3.54
C LYS A 97 -16.63 -6.71 -4.77
N LEU A 98 -17.61 -5.96 -5.23
CA LEU A 98 -17.54 -5.21 -6.49
C LEU A 98 -17.62 -3.71 -6.23
N LEU A 99 -16.79 -2.95 -6.92
CA LEU A 99 -16.82 -1.48 -6.94
C LEU A 99 -17.89 -0.97 -7.90
N GLU A 100 -18.68 -0.04 -7.42
CA GLU A 100 -19.52 0.79 -8.27
C GLU A 100 -18.67 1.86 -8.98
N LYS A 101 -19.22 2.47 -10.05
CA LYS A 101 -18.50 3.48 -10.83
C LYS A 101 -18.01 4.65 -9.96
N LYS A 102 -18.88 5.18 -9.09
CA LYS A 102 -18.54 6.29 -8.18
C LYS A 102 -17.46 5.91 -7.17
N GLU A 103 -17.46 4.66 -6.72
CA GLU A 103 -16.46 4.14 -5.79
C GLU A 103 -15.10 3.95 -6.47
N LEU A 104 -15.10 3.52 -7.72
CA LEU A 104 -13.89 3.50 -8.54
C LEU A 104 -13.30 4.91 -8.69
N ASP A 105 -14.14 5.91 -8.96
CA ASP A 105 -13.68 7.30 -9.07
C ASP A 105 -13.03 7.78 -7.76
N VAL A 106 -13.61 7.40 -6.59
CA VAL A 106 -13.01 7.69 -5.28
C VAL A 106 -11.66 6.98 -5.12
N LEU A 107 -11.59 5.69 -5.44
CA LEU A 107 -10.34 4.91 -5.35
C LEU A 107 -9.22 5.56 -6.18
N LEU A 108 -9.52 5.94 -7.41
CA LEU A 108 -8.55 6.53 -8.32
C LEU A 108 -8.13 7.95 -7.87
N ARG A 109 -9.04 8.71 -7.27
CA ARG A 109 -8.72 10.00 -6.68
C ARG A 109 -7.74 9.85 -5.53
N GLU A 110 -8.00 8.93 -4.61
CA GLU A 110 -7.13 8.68 -3.45
C GLU A 110 -5.76 8.13 -3.86
N ALA A 111 -5.72 7.21 -4.82
CA ALA A 111 -4.45 6.73 -5.37
C ALA A 111 -3.62 7.87 -5.99
N ARG A 112 -4.27 8.73 -6.77
CA ARG A 112 -3.63 9.90 -7.39
C ARG A 112 -3.14 10.91 -6.34
N LEU A 113 -3.94 11.17 -5.32
CA LEU A 113 -3.57 12.05 -4.21
C LEU A 113 -2.35 11.53 -3.47
N ALA A 114 -2.33 10.25 -3.14
CA ALA A 114 -1.22 9.63 -2.43
C ALA A 114 0.09 9.69 -3.25
N VAL A 115 0.04 9.47 -4.56
CA VAL A 115 1.22 9.64 -5.43
C VAL A 115 1.69 11.10 -5.44
N LYS A 116 0.78 12.08 -5.53
CA LYS A 116 1.13 13.50 -5.41
C LYS A 116 1.76 13.85 -4.07
N GLN A 117 1.39 13.14 -3.01
CA GLN A 117 1.92 13.32 -1.66
C GLN A 117 3.25 12.58 -1.40
N GLY A 118 3.80 11.92 -2.42
CA GLY A 118 5.11 11.29 -2.38
C GLY A 118 5.11 9.77 -2.25
N ALA A 119 3.99 9.10 -2.50
CA ALA A 119 4.02 7.65 -2.68
C ALA A 119 4.87 7.29 -3.90
N TYR A 120 5.72 6.27 -3.74
CA TYR A 120 6.68 5.86 -4.76
C TYR A 120 6.03 5.24 -6.01
N GLY A 121 4.79 4.79 -5.89
CA GLY A 121 4.02 4.18 -6.97
C GLY A 121 2.77 3.50 -6.45
N VAL A 122 2.25 2.57 -7.24
CA VAL A 122 1.03 1.82 -6.95
C VAL A 122 1.33 0.32 -6.93
N SER A 123 0.63 -0.45 -6.12
CA SER A 123 0.73 -1.90 -6.14
C SER A 123 -0.64 -2.58 -6.23
N SER A 124 -0.72 -3.66 -6.98
CA SER A 124 -1.90 -4.53 -7.10
C SER A 124 -1.48 -5.99 -6.93
N ASP A 125 -2.35 -6.80 -6.34
CA ASP A 125 -2.14 -8.23 -6.25
C ASP A 125 -3.48 -8.95 -6.39
N PHE A 126 -3.57 -9.84 -7.36
CA PHE A 126 -4.78 -10.59 -7.67
C PHE A 126 -4.85 -11.93 -6.94
N GLY A 127 -3.78 -12.36 -6.29
CA GLY A 127 -3.75 -13.53 -5.41
C GLY A 127 -4.36 -13.28 -4.02
N PHE A 128 -4.49 -12.01 -3.61
CA PHE A 128 -5.11 -11.65 -2.32
C PHE A 128 -6.62 -11.45 -2.44
N VAL A 129 -7.34 -11.82 -1.36
CA VAL A 129 -8.81 -11.83 -1.31
C VAL A 129 -9.45 -10.51 -1.78
N SER A 130 -8.90 -9.38 -1.39
CA SER A 130 -9.46 -8.06 -1.78
C SER A 130 -9.10 -7.67 -3.21
N GLY A 131 -7.97 -8.15 -3.74
CA GLY A 131 -7.51 -7.89 -5.12
C GLY A 131 -8.04 -8.90 -6.11
N GLY A 132 -8.27 -10.16 -5.70
CA GLY A 132 -8.67 -11.25 -6.60
C GLY A 132 -9.99 -11.04 -7.36
N LEU A 133 -10.82 -10.10 -6.88
CA LEU A 133 -12.08 -9.70 -7.52
C LEU A 133 -11.98 -8.35 -8.25
N ALA A 134 -10.79 -7.79 -8.34
CA ALA A 134 -10.58 -6.55 -9.06
C ALA A 134 -10.79 -6.77 -10.57
N SER A 135 -11.48 -5.82 -11.19
CA SER A 135 -11.69 -5.85 -12.63
C SER A 135 -10.45 -5.38 -13.39
N VAL A 136 -10.31 -5.83 -14.62
CA VAL A 136 -9.28 -5.33 -15.54
C VAL A 136 -9.34 -3.79 -15.67
N LYS A 137 -10.56 -3.22 -15.66
CA LYS A 137 -10.75 -1.76 -15.73
C LYS A 137 -10.08 -1.03 -14.55
N GLU A 138 -10.17 -1.59 -13.34
CA GLU A 138 -9.51 -1.00 -12.16
C GLU A 138 -7.99 -1.00 -12.33
N THR A 139 -7.43 -2.13 -12.76
CA THR A 139 -5.98 -2.29 -12.96
C THR A 139 -5.46 -1.35 -14.05
N VAL A 140 -6.16 -1.29 -15.18
CA VAL A 140 -5.80 -0.36 -16.27
C VAL A 140 -5.87 1.09 -15.80
N ALA A 141 -6.89 1.45 -15.01
CA ALA A 141 -7.04 2.80 -14.50
C ALA A 141 -5.91 3.19 -13.52
N LEU A 142 -5.48 2.26 -12.67
CA LEU A 142 -4.32 2.46 -11.80
C LEU A 142 -3.01 2.56 -12.62
N GLY A 143 -2.86 1.74 -13.65
CA GLY A 143 -1.72 1.83 -14.58
C GLY A 143 -1.64 3.19 -15.29
N LYS A 144 -2.79 3.80 -15.61
CA LYS A 144 -2.83 5.16 -16.16
C LYS A 144 -2.34 6.21 -15.16
N ILE A 145 -2.64 6.05 -13.87
CA ILE A 145 -2.11 6.93 -12.82
C ILE A 145 -0.59 6.74 -12.72
N ALA A 146 -0.10 5.51 -12.71
CA ALA A 146 1.33 5.23 -12.68
C ALA A 146 2.05 5.89 -13.87
N LYS A 147 1.48 5.80 -15.07
CA LYS A 147 1.99 6.48 -16.26
C LYS A 147 1.93 8.00 -16.16
N GLU A 148 0.84 8.58 -15.64
CA GLU A 148 0.62 10.03 -15.48
C GLU A 148 1.72 10.67 -14.63
N PHE A 149 2.20 9.96 -13.61
CA PHE A 149 3.19 10.46 -12.65
C PHE A 149 4.59 9.87 -12.85
N ASP A 150 4.78 9.06 -13.87
CA ASP A 150 6.05 8.36 -14.15
C ASP A 150 6.56 7.56 -12.93
N VAL A 151 5.66 6.80 -12.30
CA VAL A 151 5.93 5.96 -11.14
C VAL A 151 5.63 4.49 -11.42
N PRO A 152 6.27 3.53 -10.71
CA PRO A 152 6.03 2.12 -10.94
C PRO A 152 4.62 1.67 -10.56
N HIS A 153 4.07 0.73 -11.32
CA HIS A 153 2.93 -0.10 -10.93
C HIS A 153 3.41 -1.53 -10.75
N MET A 154 3.53 -1.97 -9.51
CA MET A 154 3.94 -3.33 -9.17
C MET A 154 2.71 -4.24 -9.12
N ILE A 155 2.72 -5.31 -9.90
CA ILE A 155 1.57 -6.22 -10.05
C ILE A 155 1.96 -7.63 -9.65
N GLY A 156 1.22 -8.21 -8.70
CA GLY A 156 1.22 -9.64 -8.43
C GLY A 156 0.21 -10.34 -9.33
N LEU A 157 0.65 -11.38 -10.03
CA LEU A 157 -0.19 -12.11 -10.98
C LEU A 157 -1.19 -13.01 -10.25
N ARG A 158 -2.38 -13.20 -10.85
CA ARG A 158 -3.47 -13.98 -10.26
C ARG A 158 -3.07 -15.43 -10.02
N ASP A 159 -2.49 -16.06 -11.02
CA ASP A 159 -2.12 -17.47 -11.04
C ASP A 159 -0.58 -17.66 -11.14
N GLY A 160 0.17 -16.72 -10.59
CA GLY A 160 1.61 -16.71 -10.68
C GLY A 160 2.11 -16.59 -12.13
N LYS A 161 3.15 -17.38 -12.48
CA LYS A 161 3.70 -17.35 -13.83
C LYS A 161 2.77 -17.95 -14.88
N ASP A 162 1.87 -18.82 -14.49
CA ASP A 162 0.97 -19.53 -15.42
C ASP A 162 -0.15 -18.60 -15.92
N GLY A 163 -0.55 -17.61 -15.12
CA GLY A 163 -1.53 -16.57 -15.52
C GLY A 163 -0.97 -15.47 -16.44
N LEU A 164 0.28 -15.59 -16.88
CA LEU A 164 0.87 -14.65 -17.87
C LEU A 164 0.50 -15.00 -19.31
N MET A 165 0.01 -16.21 -19.55
CA MET A 165 -0.20 -16.74 -20.91
C MET A 165 -1.68 -16.67 -21.36
N ASP A 166 -2.57 -16.23 -20.47
CA ASP A 166 -4.01 -16.01 -20.71
C ASP A 166 -4.32 -14.50 -20.75
#